data_a844680fb3fffc5eec964c907335f7a3
#
_entry.id   a844680fb3fffc5eec964c907335f7a3
#
_cell.length_a   1.000
_cell.length_b   1.000
_cell.length_c   1.000
_cell.angle_alpha   90.00
_cell.angle_beta   90.00
_cell.angle_gamma   90.00
#
_symmetry.space_group_name_H-M   'P 1'
#
loop_
_entity.id
_entity.type
_entity.pdbx_description
1 polymer ?
#
loop_
_entity_poly.entity_id
_entity_poly.type
_entity_poly.pdbx_seq_one_letter_code
_entity_poly.pdbx_strand_id
1 'polypeptide(L)'
;MIRPILACQDPYEAGRAFQSAGWTLDFSQPPESGDPLVGVSLYGSALLLGVTEGYVSEVELPFLGCGVVLYLTVPDAALEAIHESHRAFRPAEIKTQPWGDRAFEVTVAGWRLMIAGNSPEE
;
A
#
# COMPACT_ATOMS: atom_id res chain seq x y z
N MET A 1 -3.11 -16.99 -2.32
CA MET A 1 -2.77 -15.63 -1.87
C MET A 1 -3.27 -14.61 -2.89
N ILE A 2 -3.85 -13.53 -2.42
CA ILE A 2 -4.35 -12.48 -3.29
C ILE A 2 -3.33 -11.37 -3.37
N ARG A 3 -3.06 -10.89 -4.58
CA ARG A 3 -2.21 -9.73 -4.79
C ARG A 3 -3.01 -8.71 -5.60
N PRO A 4 -3.50 -7.64 -4.97
CA PRO A 4 -4.23 -6.64 -5.72
C PRO A 4 -3.32 -5.88 -6.69
N ILE A 5 -3.85 -5.55 -7.84
CA ILE A 5 -3.19 -4.69 -8.79
C ILE A 5 -3.83 -3.32 -8.66
N LEU A 6 -3.06 -2.34 -8.26
CA LEU A 6 -3.55 -0.99 -8.03
C LEU A 6 -3.18 -0.13 -9.23
N ALA A 7 -4.17 0.49 -9.84
CA ALA A 7 -3.93 1.35 -11.00
C ALA A 7 -3.29 2.65 -10.53
N CYS A 8 -2.18 3.02 -11.14
CA CYS A 8 -1.43 4.22 -10.80
C CYS A 8 -1.10 4.97 -12.07
N GLN A 9 -1.10 6.29 -12.00
CA GLN A 9 -0.73 7.07 -13.18
C GLN A 9 0.73 6.84 -13.53
N ASP A 10 1.57 6.65 -12.53
CA ASP A 10 2.98 6.33 -12.75
C ASP A 10 3.37 5.27 -11.72
N PRO A 11 3.36 3.98 -12.10
CA PRO A 11 3.68 2.92 -11.13
C PRO A 11 5.10 3.00 -10.58
N TYR A 12 6.03 3.58 -11.33
CA TYR A 12 7.41 3.70 -10.84
C TYR A 12 7.49 4.75 -9.73
N GLU A 13 6.79 5.87 -9.89
CA GLU A 13 6.74 6.86 -8.84
C GLU A 13 6.01 6.32 -7.62
N ALA A 14 4.91 5.62 -7.84
CA ALA A 14 4.18 4.99 -6.74
C ALA A 14 5.09 4.00 -5.99
N GLY A 15 5.86 3.21 -6.73
CA GLY A 15 6.79 2.27 -6.11
C GLY A 15 7.83 2.97 -5.25
N ARG A 16 8.34 4.09 -5.72
CA ARG A 16 9.31 4.87 -4.93
C ARG A 16 8.67 5.42 -3.66
N ALA A 17 7.39 5.83 -3.75
CA ALA A 17 6.67 6.32 -2.57
C ALA A 17 6.54 5.23 -1.53
N PHE A 18 6.10 4.03 -1.94
CA PHE A 18 6.00 2.91 -1.01
C PHE A 18 7.37 2.56 -0.42
N GLN A 19 8.41 2.56 -1.25
CA GLN A 19 9.74 2.23 -0.78
C GLN A 19 10.22 3.25 0.25
N SER A 20 9.93 4.52 0.04
CA SER A 20 10.33 5.55 0.99
C SER A 20 9.58 5.41 2.32
N ALA A 21 8.42 4.76 2.31
CA ALA A 21 7.65 4.51 3.52
C ALA A 21 8.07 3.23 4.23
N GLY A 22 9.09 2.54 3.71
CA GLY A 22 9.61 1.34 4.37
C GLY A 22 9.18 0.04 3.73
N TRP A 23 8.41 0.09 2.65
CA TRP A 23 8.04 -1.14 1.93
C TRP A 23 9.23 -1.63 1.13
N THR A 24 9.28 -2.92 0.90
CA THR A 24 10.31 -3.53 0.06
C THR A 24 9.89 -3.46 -1.40
N LEU A 25 10.80 -3.01 -2.25
CA LEU A 25 10.58 -3.06 -3.70
C LEU A 25 10.98 -4.45 -4.16
N ASP A 26 9.99 -5.26 -4.54
CA ASP A 26 10.24 -6.65 -4.91
C ASP A 26 10.73 -6.79 -6.34
N PHE A 27 10.15 -6.02 -7.24
CA PHE A 27 10.59 -6.01 -8.63
C PHE A 27 10.03 -4.78 -9.32
N SER A 28 10.61 -4.46 -10.47
CA SER A 28 10.17 -3.33 -11.28
C SER A 28 10.37 -3.73 -12.75
N GLN A 29 9.26 -3.94 -13.48
CA GLN A 29 9.34 -4.23 -14.90
C GLN A 29 9.60 -2.94 -15.66
N PRO A 30 10.59 -2.93 -16.54
CA PRO A 30 10.92 -1.70 -17.26
C PRO A 30 9.84 -1.32 -18.26
N PRO A 31 9.76 -0.05 -18.65
CA PRO A 31 8.76 0.37 -19.63
C PRO A 31 8.89 -0.36 -20.96
N GLU A 32 10.10 -0.79 -21.29
CA GLU A 32 10.32 -1.48 -22.57
C GLU A 32 9.65 -2.83 -22.62
N SER A 33 9.27 -3.39 -21.47
CA SER A 33 8.59 -4.68 -21.45
C SER A 33 7.18 -4.60 -22.04
N GLY A 34 6.64 -3.38 -22.19
CA GLY A 34 5.29 -3.20 -22.69
C GLY A 34 4.22 -3.33 -21.62
N ASP A 35 4.61 -3.63 -20.40
CA ASP A 35 3.66 -3.82 -19.29
C ASP A 35 4.31 -3.30 -18.01
N PRO A 36 4.33 -1.98 -17.82
CA PRO A 36 4.93 -1.41 -16.62
C PRO A 36 4.25 -1.95 -15.37
N LEU A 37 5.04 -2.52 -14.48
CA LEU A 37 4.50 -3.15 -13.28
C LEU A 37 5.58 -3.12 -12.20
N VAL A 38 5.17 -2.76 -11.00
CA VAL A 38 6.08 -2.68 -9.85
C VAL A 38 5.46 -3.47 -8.72
N GLY A 39 6.26 -4.28 -8.05
CA GLY A 39 5.79 -5.04 -6.89
C GLY A 39 6.41 -4.51 -5.62
N VAL A 40 5.59 -4.29 -4.60
CA VAL A 40 6.06 -3.87 -3.28
C VAL A 40 5.43 -4.76 -2.23
N SER A 41 6.11 -4.90 -1.09
CA SER A 41 5.58 -5.75 -0.03
C SER A 41 5.98 -5.23 1.34
N LEU A 42 5.18 -5.61 2.35
CA LEU A 42 5.44 -5.26 3.74
C LEU A 42 4.97 -6.45 4.58
N TYR A 43 5.90 -7.12 5.25
CA TYR A 43 5.60 -8.27 6.11
C TYR A 43 4.66 -9.28 5.43
N GLY A 44 4.96 -9.63 4.20
CA GLY A 44 4.19 -10.65 3.50
C GLY A 44 2.98 -10.15 2.72
N SER A 45 2.52 -8.94 2.99
CA SER A 45 1.46 -8.34 2.18
C SER A 45 2.08 -7.72 0.94
N ALA A 46 1.59 -8.12 -0.22
CA ALA A 46 2.18 -7.71 -1.48
C ALA A 46 1.15 -6.99 -2.35
N LEU A 47 1.60 -5.91 -2.98
CA LEU A 47 0.79 -5.12 -3.88
C LEU A 47 1.50 -5.03 -5.23
N LEU A 48 0.71 -5.02 -6.30
CA LEU A 48 1.22 -4.79 -7.63
C LEU A 48 0.73 -3.42 -8.09
N LEU A 49 1.64 -2.60 -8.58
CA LEU A 49 1.32 -1.24 -9.00
C LEU A 49 1.42 -1.22 -10.52
N GLY A 50 0.28 -1.03 -11.17
CA GLY A 50 0.19 -1.06 -12.61
C GLY A 50 -0.28 0.26 -13.18
N VAL A 51 -0.40 0.31 -14.51
CA VAL A 51 -0.84 1.54 -15.18
C VAL A 51 -2.35 1.67 -15.10
N THR A 52 -2.84 2.86 -15.41
CA THR A 52 -4.28 3.08 -15.50
C THR A 52 -4.83 2.64 -16.85
N GLU A 53 -4.00 2.69 -17.89
CA GLU A 53 -4.45 2.35 -19.23
C GLU A 53 -4.91 0.90 -19.29
N GLY A 54 -6.10 0.69 -19.80
CA GLY A 54 -6.67 -0.65 -19.88
C GLY A 54 -7.44 -1.09 -18.63
N TYR A 55 -7.28 -0.36 -17.52
CA TYR A 55 -7.97 -0.70 -16.28
C TYR A 55 -8.97 0.38 -15.87
N VAL A 56 -8.70 1.63 -16.24
CA VAL A 56 -9.49 2.76 -15.75
C VAL A 56 -9.82 3.66 -16.92
N SER A 57 -11.08 4.05 -17.06
CA SER A 57 -11.49 4.98 -18.10
C SER A 57 -11.16 6.42 -17.68
N GLU A 58 -11.20 7.33 -18.65
CA GLU A 58 -10.95 8.75 -18.35
C GLU A 58 -11.91 9.29 -17.30
N VAL A 59 -13.15 8.85 -17.36
CA VAL A 59 -14.16 9.33 -16.41
C VAL A 59 -13.83 8.86 -15.01
N GLU A 60 -13.22 7.68 -14.88
CA GLU A 60 -12.91 7.10 -13.57
C GLU A 60 -11.61 7.60 -12.97
N LEU A 61 -10.73 8.20 -13.78
CA LEU A 61 -9.41 8.62 -13.30
C LEU A 61 -9.45 9.48 -12.03
N PRO A 62 -10.36 10.46 -11.91
CA PRO A 62 -10.38 11.28 -10.70
C PRO A 62 -10.79 10.52 -9.44
N PHE A 63 -11.30 9.29 -9.59
CA PHE A 63 -11.83 8.53 -8.46
C PHE A 63 -10.97 7.32 -8.12
N LEU A 64 -9.70 7.30 -8.56
CA LEU A 64 -8.82 6.17 -8.23
C LEU A 64 -8.74 5.98 -6.74
N GLY A 65 -8.92 4.73 -6.31
CA GLY A 65 -8.86 4.38 -4.89
C GLY A 65 -10.10 4.70 -4.11
N CYS A 66 -11.09 5.34 -4.72
CA CYS A 66 -12.31 5.71 -4.02
C CYS A 66 -13.06 4.45 -3.58
N GLY A 67 -13.43 4.40 -2.31
CA GLY A 67 -14.17 3.26 -1.79
C GLY A 67 -13.34 2.05 -1.45
N VAL A 68 -12.01 2.13 -1.58
CA VAL A 68 -11.15 0.99 -1.27
C VAL A 68 -10.20 1.34 -0.14
N VAL A 69 -10.13 0.49 0.86
CA VAL A 69 -9.12 0.55 1.91
C VAL A 69 -8.45 -0.82 1.94
N LEU A 70 -7.13 -0.81 1.82
CA LEU A 70 -6.37 -2.07 1.88
C LEU A 70 -5.99 -2.32 3.33
N TYR A 71 -6.52 -3.40 3.89
CA TYR A 71 -6.30 -3.75 5.29
C TYR A 71 -5.22 -4.82 5.34
N LEU A 72 -4.11 -4.53 6.00
CA LEU A 72 -3.03 -5.51 6.10
C LEU A 72 -2.58 -5.61 7.53
N THR A 73 -2.03 -6.77 7.87
CA THR A 73 -1.57 -7.03 9.23
C THR A 73 -0.06 -7.19 9.25
N VAL A 74 0.52 -6.67 10.33
CA VAL A 74 1.96 -6.77 10.58
C VAL A 74 2.11 -7.25 12.02
N PRO A 75 3.29 -7.73 12.42
CA PRO A 75 3.49 -8.07 13.81
C PRO A 75 3.22 -6.86 14.72
N ASP A 76 2.49 -7.07 15.79
CA ASP A 76 2.12 -5.95 16.66
C ASP A 76 3.36 -5.25 17.21
N ALA A 77 4.42 -6.00 17.48
CA ALA A 77 5.66 -5.40 17.98
C ALA A 77 6.32 -4.47 16.97
N ALA A 78 5.99 -4.57 15.69
CA ALA A 78 6.58 -3.73 14.65
C ALA A 78 5.72 -2.51 14.31
N LEU A 79 4.53 -2.41 14.90
CA LEU A 79 3.56 -1.42 14.44
C LEU A 79 4.06 0.01 14.61
N GLU A 80 4.67 0.32 15.75
CA GLU A 80 5.16 1.68 15.99
C GLU A 80 6.28 2.07 15.01
N ALA A 81 7.19 1.13 14.74
CA ALA A 81 8.27 1.41 13.79
C ALA A 81 7.72 1.60 12.38
N ILE A 82 6.71 0.84 12.01
CA ILE A 82 6.07 0.98 10.71
C ILE A 82 5.34 2.31 10.62
N HIS A 83 4.64 2.70 11.69
CA HIS A 83 3.98 4.00 11.73
C HIS A 83 5.01 5.11 11.52
N GLU A 84 6.16 5.02 12.18
CA GLU A 84 7.21 6.02 12.05
C GLU A 84 7.78 6.04 10.64
N SER A 85 7.92 4.89 9.99
CA SER A 85 8.45 4.83 8.63
C SER A 85 7.51 5.49 7.62
N HIS A 86 6.23 5.61 7.96
CA HIS A 86 5.25 6.26 7.09
C HIS A 86 5.05 7.74 7.41
N ARG A 87 5.88 8.30 8.28
CA ARG A 87 5.66 9.63 8.82
C ARG A 87 5.52 10.71 7.75
N ALA A 88 6.27 10.60 6.66
CA ALA A 88 6.22 11.58 5.59
C ALA A 88 4.84 11.63 4.91
N PHE A 89 4.03 10.60 5.09
CA PHE A 89 2.70 10.52 4.50
C PHE A 89 1.59 10.87 5.50
N ARG A 90 1.98 11.38 6.66
CA ARG A 90 1.05 11.88 7.68
C ARG A 90 0.04 10.82 8.11
N PRO A 91 0.48 9.70 8.66
CA PRO A 91 -0.45 8.66 9.08
C PRO A 91 -1.30 9.13 10.24
N ALA A 92 -2.50 8.59 10.35
CA ALA A 92 -3.32 8.81 11.53
C ALA A 92 -2.66 8.15 12.74
N GLU A 93 -3.11 8.52 13.92
CA GLU A 93 -2.56 7.94 15.14
C GLU A 93 -2.95 6.47 15.24
N ILE A 94 -2.08 5.69 15.87
CA ILE A 94 -2.40 4.29 16.17
C ILE A 94 -3.51 4.29 17.20
N LYS A 95 -4.59 3.56 16.92
CA LYS A 95 -5.72 3.43 17.83
C LYS A 95 -6.17 1.98 17.90
N THR A 96 -6.73 1.61 19.06
CA THR A 96 -7.38 0.32 19.16
C THR A 96 -8.73 0.40 18.47
N GLN A 97 -8.93 -0.48 17.50
CA GLN A 97 -10.16 -0.48 16.70
C GLN A 97 -11.28 -1.22 17.44
N PRO A 98 -12.54 -1.00 17.07
CA PRO A 98 -13.64 -1.69 17.74
C PRO A 98 -13.54 -3.21 17.74
N TRP A 99 -12.84 -3.78 16.74
CA TRP A 99 -12.67 -5.23 16.67
C TRP A 99 -11.42 -5.74 17.38
N GLY A 100 -10.67 -4.83 18.06
CA GLY A 100 -9.60 -5.24 18.94
C GLY A 100 -8.19 -4.99 18.48
N ASP A 101 -7.95 -4.87 17.16
CA ASP A 101 -6.62 -4.64 16.65
C ASP A 101 -6.19 -3.20 16.89
N ARG A 102 -4.89 -3.00 17.12
CA ARG A 102 -4.31 -1.66 17.07
C ARG A 102 -3.96 -1.38 15.61
N ALA A 103 -4.36 -0.24 15.09
CA ALA A 103 -4.17 0.04 13.68
C ALA A 103 -4.07 1.54 13.42
N PHE A 104 -3.50 1.88 12.28
CA PHE A 104 -3.51 3.26 11.82
C PHE A 104 -3.78 3.29 10.32
N GLU A 105 -4.32 4.41 9.87
CA GLU A 105 -4.62 4.61 8.46
C GLU A 105 -3.60 5.57 7.85
N VAL A 106 -3.21 5.31 6.61
CA VAL A 106 -2.29 6.18 5.89
C VAL A 106 -2.58 6.04 4.40
N THR A 107 -2.37 7.11 3.64
CA THR A 107 -2.52 7.08 2.19
C THR A 107 -1.15 7.21 1.56
N VAL A 108 -0.80 6.27 0.68
CA VAL A 108 0.46 6.29 -0.04
C VAL A 108 0.14 6.17 -1.52
N ALA A 109 0.66 7.08 -2.33
CA ALA A 109 0.45 7.10 -3.78
C ALA A 109 -1.04 7.07 -4.15
N GLY A 110 -1.88 7.72 -3.33
CA GLY A 110 -3.31 7.78 -3.59
C GLY A 110 -4.11 6.60 -3.08
N TRP A 111 -3.47 5.57 -2.54
CA TRP A 111 -4.17 4.38 -2.05
C TRP A 111 -4.19 4.37 -0.53
N ARG A 112 -5.39 4.12 0.01
CA ARG A 112 -5.60 4.14 1.47
C ARG A 112 -5.28 2.78 2.04
N LEU A 113 -4.47 2.79 3.08
CA LEU A 113 -4.05 1.58 3.78
C LEU A 113 -4.48 1.67 5.22
N MET A 114 -4.94 0.55 5.79
CA MET A 114 -5.08 0.41 7.23
C MET A 114 -4.11 -0.68 7.66
N ILE A 115 -3.10 -0.30 8.44
CA ILE A 115 -2.04 -1.21 8.85
C ILE A 115 -2.30 -1.56 10.30
N ALA A 116 -2.53 -2.84 10.56
CA ALA A 116 -2.96 -3.33 11.86
C ALA A 116 -1.91 -4.22 12.47
N GLY A 117 -1.67 -4.05 13.76
CA GLY A 117 -0.81 -4.94 14.51
C GLY A 117 -1.57 -6.20 14.84
N ASN A 118 -0.90 -7.32 14.67
CA ASN A 118 -1.51 -8.61 14.92
C ASN A 118 -0.70 -9.33 15.97
N SER A 119 -1.35 -9.92 16.93
CA SER A 119 -0.67 -10.66 17.97
C SER A 119 0.08 -11.83 17.36
N PRO A 120 1.36 -11.98 17.70
CA PRO A 120 2.13 -13.03 17.03
C PRO A 120 1.80 -14.39 17.53
N GLU A 121 1.00 -14.54 18.56
CA GLU A 121 0.75 -15.74 19.03
C GLU A 121 -0.22 -16.37 18.41
N GLU A 122 -0.41 -16.93 18.20
CA GLU A 122 -1.32 -17.42 17.55
C GLU A 122 -0.95 -18.27 16.83
#